data_291034e3a92ff03233d638fefade70e6
#
_entry.id   291034e3a92ff03233d638fefade70e6
#
_cell.length_a   1.000
_cell.length_b   1.000
_cell.length_c   1.000
_cell.angle_alpha   90.00
_cell.angle_beta   90.00
_cell.angle_gamma   90.00
#
_symmetry.space_group_name_H-M   'P 1'
#
loop_
_entity.id
_entity.type
_entity.pdbx_description
1 polymer ?
#
loop_
_entity_poly.entity_id
_entity_poly.type
_entity_poly.pdbx_seq_one_letter_code
_entity_poly.pdbx_strand_id
1 'polypeptide(L)'
;MGSPNDLHYIKTVCPTVTGSVLEVGARENSTGFRGYFAPTATEYIGTDLVPGSDVDVVCDLTAPENPLPKNHFDLVICCSVMEHVPNPWVMAEKIAEVVKPGGKLYICVPWAWRYHAYPDDYYRYSFKAIEYLFPDFAWDRYAYSSEMDGDIRWINKNEIGRDNKWVHVACDDQGKPIKKYIPYLLINLIGTKNA
;
A
#
# COMPACT_ATOMS: atom_id res chain seq x y z
N MET A 1 -7.85 2.07 7.22
CA MET A 1 -7.98 3.54 6.95
C MET A 1 -6.71 4.00 6.28
N GLY A 2 -6.76 4.38 5.00
CA GLY A 2 -5.61 4.91 4.28
C GLY A 2 -5.26 6.34 4.72
N SER A 3 -4.06 6.78 4.37
CA SER A 3 -3.59 8.15 4.59
C SER A 3 -3.95 9.04 3.38
N PRO A 4 -4.20 10.36 3.54
CA PRO A 4 -4.37 11.27 2.40
C PRO A 4 -3.15 11.25 1.47
N ASN A 5 -1.97 10.92 2.00
CA ASN A 5 -0.73 10.81 1.24
C ASN A 5 -0.69 9.59 0.30
N ASP A 6 -1.50 8.56 0.51
CA ASP A 6 -1.55 7.39 -0.35
C ASP A 6 -2.03 7.78 -1.75
N LEU A 7 -3.13 8.57 -1.82
CA LEU A 7 -3.62 9.10 -3.09
C LEU A 7 -2.65 10.09 -3.72
N HIS A 8 -2.00 10.93 -2.91
CA HIS A 8 -1.00 11.89 -3.40
C HIS A 8 0.22 11.17 -3.99
N TYR A 9 0.70 10.12 -3.32
CA TYR A 9 1.81 9.31 -3.81
C TYR A 9 1.47 8.68 -5.16
N ILE A 10 0.34 7.95 -5.25
CA ILE A 10 0.00 7.22 -6.48
C ILE A 10 -0.26 8.18 -7.65
N LYS A 11 -0.88 9.33 -7.43
CA LYS A 11 -1.05 10.36 -8.46
C LYS A 11 0.28 10.86 -9.04
N THR A 12 1.31 10.90 -8.23
CA THR A 12 2.64 11.34 -8.66
C THR A 12 3.37 10.29 -9.50
N VAL A 13 3.25 9.00 -9.11
CA VAL A 13 4.04 7.91 -9.74
C VAL A 13 3.26 7.14 -10.80
N CYS A 14 1.93 7.19 -10.77
CA CYS A 14 1.03 6.54 -11.71
C CYS A 14 -0.22 7.40 -11.93
N PRO A 15 -0.11 8.56 -12.62
CA PRO A 15 -1.16 9.58 -12.68
C PRO A 15 -2.40 9.13 -13.45
N THR A 16 -2.27 8.18 -14.36
CA THR A 16 -3.39 7.69 -15.17
C THR A 16 -3.30 6.19 -15.39
N VAL A 17 -4.44 5.52 -15.34
CA VAL A 17 -4.61 4.13 -15.75
C VAL A 17 -5.81 4.05 -16.67
N THR A 18 -5.62 3.52 -17.86
CA THR A 18 -6.69 3.30 -18.85
C THR A 18 -7.13 1.84 -18.91
N GLY A 19 -6.44 0.96 -18.18
CA GLY A 19 -6.75 -0.47 -18.07
C GLY A 19 -7.60 -0.81 -16.85
N SER A 20 -7.48 -2.05 -16.39
CA SER A 20 -8.21 -2.57 -15.24
C SER A 20 -7.46 -2.27 -13.92
N VAL A 21 -8.20 -1.86 -12.91
CA VAL A 21 -7.70 -1.52 -11.57
C VAL A 21 -8.35 -2.40 -10.52
N LEU A 22 -7.55 -2.92 -9.59
CA LEU A 22 -8.00 -3.60 -8.38
C LEU A 22 -7.58 -2.79 -7.15
N GLU A 23 -8.51 -2.51 -6.26
CA GLU A 23 -8.26 -2.01 -4.92
C GLU A 23 -8.51 -3.11 -3.89
N VAL A 24 -7.47 -3.46 -3.12
CA VAL A 24 -7.55 -4.43 -2.02
C VAL A 24 -7.73 -3.68 -0.71
N GLY A 25 -8.73 -4.08 0.08
CA GLY A 25 -9.13 -3.38 1.30
C GLY A 25 -10.04 -2.17 1.02
N ALA A 26 -10.96 -2.30 0.05
CA ALA A 26 -11.80 -1.23 -0.47
C ALA A 26 -13.06 -0.94 0.37
N ARG A 27 -13.17 -1.48 1.59
CA ARG A 27 -14.40 -1.42 2.40
C ARG A 27 -14.97 -0.02 2.57
N GLU A 28 -14.11 0.97 2.73
CA GLU A 28 -14.48 2.36 2.91
C GLU A 28 -13.68 3.24 1.98
N ASN A 29 -14.34 4.13 1.24
CA ASN A 29 -13.69 5.08 0.32
C ASN A 29 -12.94 6.18 1.08
N SER A 30 -12.05 5.79 1.97
CA SER A 30 -11.28 6.74 2.81
C SER A 30 -10.14 7.40 2.06
N THR A 31 -9.63 6.77 0.99
CA THR A 31 -8.47 7.23 0.23
C THR A 31 -8.84 7.96 -1.07
N GLY A 32 -10.06 7.74 -1.59
CA GLY A 32 -10.52 8.33 -2.83
C GLY A 32 -9.92 7.71 -4.11
N PHE A 33 -9.33 6.51 -4.03
CA PHE A 33 -8.74 5.84 -5.21
C PHE A 33 -9.79 5.56 -6.28
N ARG A 34 -10.95 5.02 -5.91
CA ARG A 34 -12.06 4.77 -6.85
C ARG A 34 -12.48 6.06 -7.58
N GLY A 35 -12.69 7.13 -6.84
CA GLY A 35 -13.08 8.43 -7.42
C GLY A 35 -12.04 8.99 -8.40
N TYR A 36 -10.77 8.65 -8.20
CA TYR A 36 -9.69 9.11 -9.06
C TYR A 36 -9.47 8.23 -10.30
N PHE A 37 -9.45 6.89 -10.15
CA PHE A 37 -9.09 5.99 -11.24
C PHE A 37 -10.28 5.48 -12.04
N ALA A 38 -11.45 5.23 -11.41
CA ALA A 38 -12.59 4.66 -12.11
C ALA A 38 -13.06 5.47 -13.34
N PRO A 39 -12.98 6.81 -13.36
CA PRO A 39 -13.37 7.58 -14.57
C PRO A 39 -12.52 7.33 -15.81
N THR A 40 -11.29 6.83 -15.67
CA THR A 40 -10.36 6.58 -16.79
C THR A 40 -10.06 5.10 -17.01
N ALA A 41 -10.28 4.26 -16.00
CA ALA A 41 -10.09 2.82 -16.09
C ALA A 41 -11.19 2.16 -16.95
N THR A 42 -10.84 1.09 -17.66
CA THR A 42 -11.85 0.24 -18.32
C THR A 42 -12.67 -0.57 -17.33
N GLU A 43 -12.08 -0.85 -16.18
CA GLU A 43 -12.70 -1.58 -15.10
C GLU A 43 -12.07 -1.16 -13.77
N TYR A 44 -12.88 -1.02 -12.72
CA TYR A 44 -12.40 -0.81 -11.36
C TYR A 44 -13.12 -1.77 -10.41
N ILE A 45 -12.34 -2.65 -9.76
CA ILE A 45 -12.85 -3.61 -8.79
C ILE A 45 -12.28 -3.29 -7.41
N GLY A 46 -13.16 -3.12 -6.42
CA GLY A 46 -12.80 -3.09 -5.01
C GLY A 46 -13.06 -4.45 -4.36
N THR A 47 -12.11 -4.94 -3.57
CA THR A 47 -12.27 -6.17 -2.80
C THR A 47 -11.95 -5.98 -1.33
N ASP A 48 -12.67 -6.71 -0.47
CA ASP A 48 -12.47 -6.77 0.98
C ASP A 48 -12.97 -8.11 1.53
N LEU A 49 -12.61 -8.44 2.79
CA LEU A 49 -13.13 -9.60 3.53
C LEU A 49 -14.62 -9.49 3.83
N VAL A 50 -15.15 -8.28 3.92
CA VAL A 50 -16.54 -7.99 4.29
C VAL A 50 -17.16 -7.02 3.30
N PRO A 51 -18.50 -7.03 3.15
CA PRO A 51 -19.20 -6.07 2.30
C PRO A 51 -18.94 -4.61 2.73
N GLY A 52 -18.91 -3.71 1.77
CA GLY A 52 -18.78 -2.27 1.96
C GLY A 52 -19.27 -1.50 0.74
N SER A 53 -19.34 -0.16 0.84
CA SER A 53 -19.87 0.69 -0.23
C SER A 53 -19.04 0.62 -1.53
N ASP A 54 -17.74 0.38 -1.42
CA ASP A 54 -16.82 0.30 -2.54
C ASP A 54 -16.30 -1.13 -2.81
N VAL A 55 -16.94 -2.15 -2.21
CA VAL A 55 -16.60 -3.56 -2.38
C VAL A 55 -17.48 -4.18 -3.46
N ASP A 56 -16.88 -4.52 -4.58
CA ASP A 56 -17.54 -5.24 -5.69
C ASP A 56 -17.42 -6.75 -5.49
N VAL A 57 -16.29 -7.22 -4.92
CA VAL A 57 -16.01 -8.64 -4.70
C VAL A 57 -15.61 -8.85 -3.24
N VAL A 58 -16.43 -9.60 -2.50
CA VAL A 58 -16.07 -10.03 -1.15
C VAL A 58 -15.24 -11.30 -1.24
N CYS A 59 -13.98 -11.24 -0.82
CA CYS A 59 -13.11 -12.42 -0.82
C CYS A 59 -11.97 -12.31 0.20
N ASP A 60 -11.51 -13.47 0.65
CA ASP A 60 -10.29 -13.62 1.45
C ASP A 60 -9.12 -13.99 0.52
N LEU A 61 -8.19 -13.07 0.32
CA LEU A 61 -6.99 -13.32 -0.48
C LEU A 61 -5.97 -14.26 0.19
N THR A 62 -6.25 -14.75 1.40
CA THR A 62 -5.47 -15.81 2.04
C THR A 62 -6.10 -17.19 1.88
N ALA A 63 -7.33 -17.26 1.37
CA ALA A 63 -8.02 -18.50 1.10
C ALA A 63 -7.40 -19.26 -0.10
N PRO A 64 -7.55 -20.59 -0.16
CA PRO A 64 -7.07 -21.38 -1.30
C PRO A 64 -7.65 -20.93 -2.65
N GLU A 65 -8.94 -20.60 -2.64
CA GLU A 65 -9.67 -20.12 -3.83
C GLU A 65 -9.60 -18.60 -3.92
N ASN A 66 -9.20 -18.11 -5.09
CA ASN A 66 -9.21 -16.69 -5.41
C ASN A 66 -10.21 -16.45 -6.55
N PRO A 67 -11.32 -15.72 -6.30
CA PRO A 67 -12.31 -15.44 -7.33
C PRO A 67 -11.86 -14.41 -8.36
N LEU A 68 -10.75 -13.70 -8.10
CA LEU A 68 -10.24 -12.67 -8.99
C LEU A 68 -9.48 -13.29 -10.18
N PRO A 69 -9.64 -12.73 -11.39
CA PRO A 69 -8.99 -13.27 -12.58
C PRO A 69 -7.47 -13.08 -12.53
N LYS A 70 -6.72 -14.12 -12.93
CA LYS A 70 -5.25 -14.07 -13.01
C LYS A 70 -4.78 -13.22 -14.19
N ASN A 71 -3.63 -12.55 -14.00
CA ASN A 71 -3.00 -11.70 -15.02
C ASN A 71 -3.98 -10.72 -15.69
N HIS A 72 -4.81 -10.08 -14.89
CA HIS A 72 -5.92 -9.28 -15.37
C HIS A 72 -5.76 -7.78 -15.11
N PHE A 73 -5.20 -7.40 -13.97
CA PHE A 73 -5.16 -6.00 -13.57
C PHE A 73 -3.89 -5.28 -14.04
N ASP A 74 -4.08 -4.10 -14.61
CA ASP A 74 -3.00 -3.20 -15.02
C ASP A 74 -2.42 -2.44 -13.82
N LEU A 75 -3.25 -2.18 -12.80
CA LEU A 75 -2.85 -1.63 -11.52
C LEU A 75 -3.55 -2.37 -10.38
N VAL A 76 -2.79 -2.81 -9.38
CA VAL A 76 -3.31 -3.27 -8.10
C VAL A 76 -2.84 -2.31 -7.00
N ILE A 77 -3.77 -1.89 -6.13
CA ILE A 77 -3.55 -1.00 -5.00
C ILE A 77 -3.83 -1.80 -3.72
N CYS A 78 -2.88 -1.84 -2.80
CA CYS A 78 -3.03 -2.47 -1.50
C CYS A 78 -2.43 -1.57 -0.41
N CYS A 79 -3.28 -0.80 0.26
CA CYS A 79 -2.87 0.21 1.23
C CYS A 79 -3.48 -0.08 2.60
N SER A 80 -2.62 -0.19 3.63
CA SER A 80 -3.01 -0.45 5.03
C SER A 80 -3.90 -1.69 5.19
N VAL A 81 -3.47 -2.78 4.57
CA VAL A 81 -4.16 -4.09 4.61
C VAL A 81 -3.22 -5.18 5.10
N MET A 82 -2.01 -5.27 4.57
CA MET A 82 -1.11 -6.40 4.81
C MET A 82 -0.68 -6.52 6.28
N GLU A 83 -0.66 -5.43 7.02
CA GLU A 83 -0.39 -5.43 8.46
C GLU A 83 -1.45 -6.18 9.28
N HIS A 84 -2.66 -6.30 8.74
CA HIS A 84 -3.81 -6.98 9.35
C HIS A 84 -3.97 -8.44 8.93
N VAL A 85 -3.06 -8.95 8.11
CA VAL A 85 -3.14 -10.30 7.52
C VAL A 85 -2.16 -11.22 8.23
N PRO A 86 -2.62 -12.31 8.90
CA PRO A 86 -1.72 -13.22 9.62
C PRO A 86 -0.75 -13.97 8.70
N ASN A 87 -1.13 -14.21 7.43
CA ASN A 87 -0.31 -14.92 6.43
C ASN A 87 -0.01 -14.01 5.22
N PRO A 88 0.77 -12.94 5.37
CA PRO A 88 0.96 -11.95 4.32
C PRO A 88 1.68 -12.49 3.08
N TRP A 89 2.45 -13.59 3.20
CA TRP A 89 3.09 -14.26 2.05
C TRP A 89 2.06 -14.93 1.14
N VAL A 90 1.00 -15.55 1.70
CA VAL A 90 -0.09 -16.14 0.91
C VAL A 90 -0.85 -15.04 0.17
N MET A 91 -1.18 -13.96 0.86
CA MET A 91 -1.82 -12.80 0.23
C MET A 91 -0.95 -12.19 -0.88
N ALA A 92 0.36 -12.07 -0.65
CA ALA A 92 1.29 -11.54 -1.64
C ALA A 92 1.33 -12.39 -2.92
N GLU A 93 1.34 -13.73 -2.79
CA GLU A 93 1.24 -14.64 -3.94
C GLU A 93 -0.06 -14.41 -4.72
N LYS A 94 -1.20 -14.30 -4.03
CA LYS A 94 -2.51 -14.05 -4.66
C LYS A 94 -2.61 -12.69 -5.34
N ILE A 95 -2.05 -11.66 -4.73
CA ILE A 95 -1.93 -10.33 -5.36
C ILE A 95 -1.05 -10.41 -6.61
N ALA A 96 0.11 -11.08 -6.51
CA ALA A 96 1.00 -11.22 -7.66
C ALA A 96 0.35 -12.00 -8.81
N GLU A 97 -0.47 -13.03 -8.54
CA GLU A 97 -1.20 -13.80 -9.55
C GLU A 97 -2.17 -12.94 -10.38
N VAL A 98 -2.82 -11.94 -9.79
CA VAL A 98 -3.84 -11.14 -10.48
C VAL A 98 -3.27 -9.97 -11.26
N VAL A 99 -2.06 -9.48 -10.93
CA VAL A 99 -1.38 -8.43 -11.69
C VAL A 99 -0.92 -8.98 -13.05
N LYS A 100 -1.18 -8.26 -14.15
CA LYS A 100 -0.64 -8.59 -15.48
C LYS A 100 0.88 -8.55 -15.51
N PRO A 101 1.56 -9.34 -16.34
CA PRO A 101 2.93 -9.04 -16.74
C PRO A 101 3.02 -7.60 -17.28
N GLY A 102 3.96 -6.81 -16.77
CA GLY A 102 4.05 -5.37 -17.06
C GLY A 102 3.07 -4.47 -16.30
N GLY A 103 2.11 -5.06 -15.56
CA GLY A 103 1.20 -4.34 -14.68
C GLY A 103 1.89 -3.83 -13.42
N LYS A 104 1.26 -2.91 -12.73
CA LYS A 104 1.81 -2.23 -11.55
C LYS A 104 1.14 -2.69 -10.25
N LEU A 105 1.95 -2.72 -9.20
CA LEU A 105 1.49 -2.94 -7.83
C LEU A 105 1.92 -1.76 -6.96
N TYR A 106 0.96 -1.11 -6.32
CA TYR A 106 1.19 -0.10 -5.30
C TYR A 106 0.92 -0.69 -3.91
N ILE A 107 1.92 -0.63 -3.04
CA ILE A 107 1.83 -1.04 -1.64
C ILE A 107 2.10 0.16 -0.74
N CYS A 108 1.20 0.37 0.22
CA CYS A 108 1.41 1.26 1.35
C CYS A 108 1.13 0.51 2.65
N VAL A 109 2.12 0.46 3.54
CA VAL A 109 2.03 -0.27 4.82
C VAL A 109 2.79 0.45 5.93
N PRO A 110 2.43 0.26 7.22
CA PRO A 110 3.11 0.91 8.32
C PRO A 110 4.52 0.35 8.51
N TRP A 111 5.51 1.27 8.56
CA TRP A 111 6.86 1.01 9.07
C TRP A 111 6.93 1.22 10.58
N ALA A 112 6.23 2.22 11.10
CA ALA A 112 6.10 2.50 12.52
C ALA A 112 4.71 3.04 12.82
N TRP A 113 3.99 2.38 13.69
CA TRP A 113 2.70 2.81 14.21
C TRP A 113 2.36 2.06 15.49
N ARG A 114 1.51 2.66 16.34
CA ARG A 114 0.94 1.97 17.49
C ARG A 114 0.12 0.76 17.04
N TYR A 115 -0.08 -0.20 17.93
CA TYR A 115 -1.05 -1.27 17.70
C TYR A 115 -2.43 -0.68 17.39
N HIS A 116 -3.04 -1.14 16.30
CA HIS A 116 -4.37 -0.70 15.87
C HIS A 116 -5.11 -1.88 15.24
N ALA A 117 -5.90 -2.57 16.06
CA ALA A 117 -6.64 -3.75 15.63
C ALA A 117 -7.73 -3.40 14.60
N TYR A 118 -7.72 -4.15 13.44
CA TYR A 118 -8.79 -4.04 12.45
C TYR A 118 -8.87 -5.27 11.51
N PRO A 119 -9.32 -6.43 11.97
CA PRO A 119 -9.67 -6.84 13.34
C PRO A 119 -8.45 -7.03 14.26
N ASP A 120 -7.28 -7.34 13.72
CA ASP A 120 -6.02 -7.53 14.42
C ASP A 120 -4.87 -6.82 13.71
N ASP A 121 -3.69 -6.74 14.35
CA ASP A 121 -2.53 -6.00 13.86
C ASP A 121 -1.27 -6.85 14.08
N TYR A 122 -0.72 -7.41 13.02
CA TYR A 122 0.34 -8.43 13.08
C TYR A 122 1.71 -7.89 12.73
N TYR A 123 1.83 -6.97 11.73
CA TYR A 123 3.12 -6.68 11.11
C TYR A 123 3.43 -5.20 10.96
N ARG A 124 4.74 -4.92 10.92
CA ARG A 124 5.33 -3.67 10.46
C ARG A 124 6.36 -4.02 9.39
N TYR A 125 6.37 -3.29 8.29
CA TYR A 125 7.15 -3.67 7.12
C TYR A 125 8.26 -2.67 6.82
N SER A 126 9.42 -3.19 6.43
CA SER A 126 10.44 -2.42 5.75
C SER A 126 10.25 -2.52 4.24
N PHE A 127 10.89 -1.63 3.46
CA PHE A 127 10.94 -1.76 2.00
C PHE A 127 11.45 -3.14 1.57
N LYS A 128 12.47 -3.66 2.25
CA LYS A 128 13.05 -4.98 1.94
C LYS A 128 12.11 -6.14 2.23
N ALA A 129 11.24 -6.01 3.23
CA ALA A 129 10.22 -7.04 3.49
C ALA A 129 9.21 -7.11 2.35
N ILE A 130 8.78 -5.95 1.81
CA ILE A 130 7.87 -5.92 0.66
C ILE A 130 8.56 -6.44 -0.60
N GLU A 131 9.80 -6.03 -0.90
CA GLU A 131 10.57 -6.58 -2.02
C GLU A 131 10.69 -8.10 -1.94
N TYR A 132 10.88 -8.65 -0.74
CA TYR A 132 10.99 -10.10 -0.50
C TYR A 132 9.66 -10.82 -0.70
N LEU A 133 8.53 -10.22 -0.28
CA LEU A 133 7.20 -10.80 -0.46
C LEU A 133 6.75 -10.80 -1.93
N PHE A 134 7.28 -9.89 -2.75
CA PHE A 134 6.94 -9.75 -4.17
C PHE A 134 8.19 -9.81 -5.05
N PRO A 135 8.86 -10.98 -5.14
CA PRO A 135 10.16 -11.12 -5.83
C PRO A 135 10.06 -10.87 -7.35
N ASP A 136 8.88 -11.07 -7.93
CA ASP A 136 8.65 -10.91 -9.37
C ASP A 136 8.40 -9.47 -9.80
N PHE A 137 8.58 -8.49 -8.88
CA PHE A 137 8.36 -7.08 -9.18
C PHE A 137 9.67 -6.29 -9.22
N ALA A 138 9.82 -5.47 -10.25
CA ALA A 138 10.85 -4.44 -10.31
C ALA A 138 10.37 -3.18 -9.61
N TRP A 139 10.86 -2.94 -8.40
CA TRP A 139 10.51 -1.78 -7.57
C TRP A 139 11.41 -0.60 -7.92
N ASP A 140 10.84 0.58 -8.18
CA ASP A 140 11.59 1.75 -8.64
C ASP A 140 11.27 3.06 -7.90
N ARG A 141 10.17 3.12 -7.17
CA ARG A 141 9.73 4.32 -6.44
C ARG A 141 9.46 4.00 -4.99
N TYR A 142 10.15 4.71 -4.11
CA TYR A 142 10.11 4.52 -2.67
C TYR A 142 9.85 5.86 -1.98
N ALA A 143 8.97 5.88 -0.99
CA ALA A 143 8.78 7.05 -0.14
C ALA A 143 8.34 6.66 1.27
N TYR A 144 8.72 7.47 2.25
CA TYR A 144 8.03 7.53 3.52
C TYR A 144 6.91 8.57 3.47
N SER A 145 5.81 8.33 4.16
CA SER A 145 4.77 9.31 4.39
C SER A 145 4.28 9.29 5.83
N SER A 146 3.78 10.43 6.31
CA SER A 146 3.18 10.57 7.64
C SER A 146 1.66 10.80 7.52
N GLU A 147 0.98 11.05 8.66
CA GLU A 147 -0.43 11.49 8.67
C GLU A 147 -0.63 12.91 8.13
N MET A 148 0.43 13.71 8.07
CA MET A 148 0.33 15.10 7.66
C MET A 148 0.18 15.17 6.15
N ASP A 149 -0.90 15.79 5.67
CA ASP A 149 -1.16 15.97 4.25
C ASP A 149 0.03 16.62 3.53
N GLY A 150 0.46 16.02 2.43
CA GLY A 150 1.61 16.45 1.64
C GLY A 150 3.00 16.06 2.21
N ASP A 151 3.09 15.44 3.41
CA ASP A 151 4.36 14.98 3.95
C ASP A 151 4.77 13.63 3.35
N ILE A 152 5.31 13.68 2.13
CA ILE A 152 5.87 12.54 1.39
C ILE A 152 7.36 12.76 1.18
N ARG A 153 8.16 11.76 1.54
CA ARG A 153 9.63 11.80 1.45
C ARG A 153 10.14 10.70 0.54
N TRP A 154 10.54 11.11 -0.64
CA TRP A 154 11.11 10.22 -1.64
C TRP A 154 12.47 9.69 -1.21
N ILE A 155 12.67 8.38 -1.43
CA ILE A 155 13.91 7.68 -1.08
C ILE A 155 14.51 7.09 -2.35
N ASN A 156 15.83 7.26 -2.49
CA ASN A 156 16.56 6.56 -3.53
C ASN A 156 16.77 5.09 -3.09
N LYS A 157 16.58 4.14 -4.00
CA LYS A 157 16.77 2.71 -3.74
C LYS A 157 18.11 2.38 -3.09
N ASN A 158 19.17 3.09 -3.49
CA ASN A 158 20.53 2.88 -2.95
C ASN A 158 20.73 3.43 -1.52
N GLU A 159 19.77 4.22 -1.04
CA GLU A 159 19.82 4.85 0.30
C GLU A 159 18.98 4.09 1.32
N ILE A 160 18.21 3.08 0.90
CA ILE A 160 17.39 2.26 1.79
C ILE A 160 18.29 1.63 2.86
N GLY A 161 17.96 1.90 4.13
CA GLY A 161 18.69 1.40 5.29
C GLY A 161 19.98 2.13 5.62
N ARG A 162 20.36 3.19 4.89
CA ARG A 162 21.55 4.01 5.15
C ARG A 162 21.23 5.38 5.74
N ASP A 163 19.97 5.80 5.65
CA ASP A 163 19.55 7.13 6.11
C ASP A 163 18.92 7.06 7.50
N ASN A 164 19.75 7.36 8.51
CA ASN A 164 19.29 7.49 9.90
C ASN A 164 18.68 8.88 10.21
N LYS A 165 18.59 9.79 9.22
CA LYS A 165 18.13 11.16 9.42
C LYS A 165 16.61 11.30 9.53
N TRP A 166 15.88 10.24 9.32
CA TRP A 166 14.43 10.23 9.20
C TRP A 166 13.69 9.80 10.47
N VAL A 167 14.38 9.64 11.56
CA VAL A 167 13.73 9.52 12.87
C VAL A 167 13.29 10.93 13.27
N HIS A 168 12.09 11.33 12.89
CA HIS A 168 11.47 12.53 13.44
C HIS A 168 11.13 12.27 14.90
N VAL A 169 12.01 12.69 15.75
CA VAL A 169 11.66 12.95 17.14
C VAL A 169 11.02 14.32 17.15
N ALA A 170 9.71 14.40 17.40
CA ALA A 170 9.10 15.69 17.68
C ALA A 170 9.86 16.33 18.85
N CYS A 171 10.33 17.56 18.65
CA CYS A 171 11.03 18.32 19.66
C CYS A 171 10.15 19.48 20.13
N ASP A 172 10.29 19.85 21.40
CA ASP A 172 9.72 21.11 21.92
C ASP A 172 10.46 22.34 21.35
N ASP A 173 10.00 23.53 21.71
CA ASP A 173 10.57 24.80 21.26
C ASP A 173 12.04 25.01 21.67
N GLN A 174 12.54 24.17 22.57
CA GLN A 174 13.95 24.16 23.02
C GLN A 174 14.80 23.06 22.34
N GLY A 175 14.20 22.34 21.35
CA GLY A 175 14.87 21.24 20.65
C GLY A 175 14.97 19.94 21.46
N LYS A 176 14.25 19.83 22.59
CA LYS A 176 14.23 18.63 23.42
C LYS A 176 13.25 17.60 22.87
N PRO A 177 13.63 16.33 22.71
CA PRO A 177 12.73 15.29 22.20
C PRO A 177 11.46 15.15 23.04
N ILE A 178 10.30 15.30 22.40
CA ILE A 178 9.00 15.02 23.01
C ILE A 178 8.74 13.53 22.91
N LYS A 179 9.05 12.77 23.94
CA LYS A 179 8.87 11.30 24.00
C LYS A 179 7.40 10.89 24.16
N LYS A 180 6.47 11.44 23.38
CA LYS A 180 5.06 11.18 23.69
C LYS A 180 4.39 10.12 22.83
N TYR A 181 4.85 9.83 21.59
CA TYR A 181 4.14 8.88 20.72
C TYR A 181 5.10 8.20 19.74
N ILE A 182 4.82 6.96 19.40
CA ILE A 182 5.43 6.28 18.26
C ILE A 182 4.98 7.04 17.01
N PRO A 183 5.89 7.49 16.15
CA PRO A 183 5.51 8.23 14.94
C PRO A 183 4.67 7.35 14.03
N TYR A 184 3.63 7.93 13.44
CA TYR A 184 2.95 7.32 12.32
C TYR A 184 3.82 7.49 11.08
N LEU A 185 4.36 6.41 10.59
CA LEU A 185 5.20 6.42 9.40
C LEU A 185 4.85 5.22 8.52
N LEU A 186 4.43 5.52 7.30
CA LEU A 186 4.14 4.55 6.27
C LEU A 186 5.30 4.48 5.28
N ILE A 187 5.48 3.31 4.69
CA ILE A 187 6.30 3.13 3.49
C ILE A 187 5.38 2.98 2.28
N ASN A 188 5.78 3.61 1.19
CA ASN A 188 5.09 3.57 -0.09
C ASN A 188 6.04 3.05 -1.15
N LEU A 189 5.59 2.06 -1.93
CA LEU A 189 6.33 1.49 -3.04
C LEU A 189 5.40 1.26 -4.22
N ILE A 190 5.88 1.53 -5.42
CA ILE A 190 5.27 1.03 -6.65
C ILE A 190 6.30 0.23 -7.43
N GLY A 191 5.89 -0.91 -7.95
CA GLY A 191 6.72 -1.78 -8.76
C GLY A 191 5.95 -2.27 -9.99
N THR A 192 6.70 -2.72 -10.99
CA THR A 192 6.16 -3.31 -12.23
C THR A 192 6.45 -4.81 -12.21
N LYS A 193 5.44 -5.65 -12.47
CA LYS A 193 5.61 -7.09 -12.58
C LYS A 193 6.46 -7.44 -13.78
N ASN A 194 7.45 -8.28 -13.58
CA ASN A 194 8.30 -8.78 -14.66
C ASN A 194 7.48 -9.57 -15.71
N ALA A 195 7.97 -9.60 -16.94
CA ALA A 195 7.33 -10.32 -18.06
C ALA A 195 7.40 -11.83 -17.89
#